data_f3e96e6518f34205fc272582199ca702
#
_entry.id   f3e96e6518f34205fc272582199ca702
#
_cell.length_a   1.000
_cell.length_b   1.000
_cell.length_c   1.000
_cell.angle_alpha   90.00
_cell.angle_beta   90.00
_cell.angle_gamma   90.00
#
_symmetry.space_group_name_H-M   'P 1'
#
loop_
_entity.id
_entity.type
_entity.pdbx_description
1 polymer ?
#
loop_
_entity_poly.entity_id
_entity_poly.type
_entity_poly.pdbx_seq_one_letter_code
_entity_poly.pdbx_strand_id
1 'polypeptide(L)'
;MSRKLYPIGIQTFERIRKEDMLYVDKTEYVYHMTHTDGKYFFLSRPRRFGKSLLTSTFRSYFEGRRDLFKGLAIERLETEWTEYPVLHFSMAGGKHMDKDQLERYLDRRLAEYEEEWGIDIPAADANDRLSALIMTAFNKTERQVVVLVDEYDAPLLDVVHEDEKLPLLRNVMRNFYSPLKDCEPYLRFVFLTGITKFSQMSIFSELNNIVNVSMRNDYAGICGITNDELESQMSADVDALAARLGMTREDTLTRLREYYDGYHFAAQSPDVYNPFSLLNAMASGCLDYYWFSTGTPTYLIEMLNKYHVMPSEIGGGDADKSEFDAPTERMTTITPLLYQSGYITIKGYDPETDLYRLDIPNKEIRVGLYRSLLPNYIGMNTVKGTTTIAKMSALIRRGDMDGALKMLQAYLATVPYCSNADSEGHYQQMMYVIFSILDNYVDVEVRTPHGRVDMVLRTATHIYLFELKLNRDAATAMRQIDLKEYPQRFMLSGLPVVNVGINFDVERHNITDWEVRDAGTAAQ
;
A
#
# COMPACT_ATOMS: atom_id res chain seq x y z
N MET A 1 -11.96 -18.04 -27.45
CA MET A 1 -11.86 -18.74 -26.15
C MET A 1 -12.84 -18.09 -25.19
N SER A 2 -13.56 -18.83 -24.36
CA SER A 2 -14.41 -18.24 -23.33
C SER A 2 -13.52 -17.51 -22.31
N ARG A 3 -13.92 -16.34 -21.89
CA ARG A 3 -13.20 -15.53 -20.92
C ARG A 3 -13.17 -16.26 -19.56
N LYS A 4 -12.00 -16.38 -18.95
CA LYS A 4 -11.87 -16.98 -17.62
C LYS A 4 -12.46 -16.04 -16.56
N LEU A 5 -13.00 -16.61 -15.49
CA LEU A 5 -13.45 -15.85 -14.33
C LEU A 5 -12.25 -15.30 -13.56
N TYR A 6 -12.39 -14.10 -13.00
CA TYR A 6 -11.36 -13.50 -12.15
C TYR A 6 -11.52 -13.98 -10.70
N PRO A 7 -10.42 -14.41 -10.04
CA PRO A 7 -10.46 -14.92 -8.68
C PRO A 7 -10.47 -13.78 -7.63
N ILE A 8 -11.43 -12.86 -7.75
CA ILE A 8 -11.53 -11.73 -6.84
C ILE A 8 -11.89 -12.22 -5.44
N GLY A 9 -10.99 -11.98 -4.47
CA GLY A 9 -11.17 -12.44 -3.08
C GLY A 9 -10.92 -13.93 -2.87
N ILE A 10 -10.51 -14.69 -3.88
CA ILE A 10 -10.16 -16.11 -3.77
C ILE A 10 -8.65 -16.23 -3.53
N GLN A 11 -8.29 -16.90 -2.44
CA GLN A 11 -6.90 -17.08 -2.01
C GLN A 11 -6.41 -18.53 -2.16
N THR A 12 -7.30 -19.46 -2.51
CA THR A 12 -7.01 -20.88 -2.59
C THR A 12 -6.60 -21.26 -4.01
N PHE A 13 -5.32 -21.60 -4.20
CA PHE A 13 -4.75 -21.99 -5.49
C PHE A 13 -5.49 -23.19 -6.11
N GLU A 14 -5.75 -24.22 -5.32
CA GLU A 14 -6.49 -25.41 -5.77
C GLU A 14 -7.86 -25.05 -6.38
N ARG A 15 -8.61 -24.15 -5.72
CA ARG A 15 -9.91 -23.70 -6.23
C ARG A 15 -9.78 -22.97 -7.56
N ILE A 16 -8.81 -22.04 -7.67
CA ILE A 16 -8.56 -21.28 -8.89
C ILE A 16 -8.26 -22.23 -10.06
N ARG A 17 -7.45 -23.27 -9.81
CA ARG A 17 -7.06 -24.23 -10.84
C ARG A 17 -8.19 -25.19 -11.21
N LYS A 18 -8.96 -25.69 -10.23
CA LYS A 18 -10.09 -26.60 -10.48
C LYS A 18 -11.27 -25.94 -11.19
N GLU A 19 -11.53 -24.67 -10.89
CA GLU A 19 -12.61 -23.88 -11.51
C GLU A 19 -12.15 -23.15 -12.80
N ASP A 20 -10.95 -23.43 -13.29
CA ASP A 20 -10.32 -22.82 -14.48
C ASP A 20 -10.40 -21.28 -14.50
N MET A 21 -10.18 -20.66 -13.34
CA MET A 21 -10.12 -19.21 -13.22
C MET A 21 -8.81 -18.64 -13.76
N LEU A 22 -8.76 -17.33 -13.97
CA LEU A 22 -7.53 -16.65 -14.35
C LEU A 22 -6.47 -16.80 -13.24
N TYR A 23 -5.32 -17.30 -13.60
CA TYR A 23 -4.14 -17.35 -12.71
C TYR A 23 -2.95 -16.76 -13.45
N VAL A 24 -2.40 -15.67 -12.94
CA VAL A 24 -1.13 -15.09 -13.41
C VAL A 24 -0.01 -15.95 -12.83
N ASP A 25 0.74 -16.62 -13.69
CA ASP A 25 1.69 -17.65 -13.30
C ASP A 25 2.91 -17.08 -12.59
N LYS A 26 3.05 -17.44 -11.32
CA LYS A 26 4.19 -17.10 -10.44
C LYS A 26 4.99 -18.34 -10.01
N THR A 27 4.71 -19.49 -10.64
CA THR A 27 5.25 -20.76 -10.17
C THR A 27 6.75 -20.95 -10.42
N GLU A 28 7.34 -20.15 -11.32
CA GLU A 28 8.79 -20.10 -11.46
C GLU A 28 9.49 -19.58 -10.19
N TYR A 29 8.90 -18.56 -9.53
CA TYR A 29 9.40 -18.10 -8.22
C TYR A 29 9.27 -19.17 -7.14
N VAL A 30 8.19 -19.95 -7.17
CA VAL A 30 8.00 -21.09 -6.25
C VAL A 30 9.13 -22.10 -6.43
N TYR A 31 9.41 -22.49 -7.68
CA TYR A 31 10.50 -23.41 -7.98
C TYR A 31 11.85 -22.88 -7.49
N HIS A 32 12.21 -21.67 -7.87
CA HIS A 32 13.50 -21.10 -7.48
C HIS A 32 13.66 -20.95 -5.96
N MET A 33 12.62 -20.55 -5.23
CA MET A 33 12.68 -20.42 -3.77
C MET A 33 12.84 -21.76 -3.06
N THR A 34 12.23 -22.82 -3.58
CA THR A 34 12.27 -24.17 -2.99
C THR A 34 13.52 -24.96 -3.36
N HIS A 35 14.30 -24.49 -4.37
CA HIS A 35 15.54 -25.13 -4.87
C HIS A 35 16.80 -24.31 -4.51
N THR A 36 16.82 -23.70 -3.36
CA THR A 36 17.99 -23.01 -2.79
C THR A 36 18.43 -23.70 -1.51
N ASP A 37 19.63 -23.37 -1.03
CA ASP A 37 20.13 -23.87 0.26
C ASP A 37 19.38 -23.29 1.47
N GLY A 38 18.59 -22.22 1.26
CA GLY A 38 17.79 -21.59 2.31
C GLY A 38 16.57 -22.43 2.68
N LYS A 39 16.26 -22.48 3.99
CA LYS A 39 15.05 -23.14 4.51
C LYS A 39 13.98 -22.14 5.00
N TYR A 40 14.41 -20.99 5.50
CA TYR A 40 13.53 -20.03 6.16
C TYR A 40 13.42 -18.78 5.31
N PHE A 41 12.22 -18.44 4.87
CA PHE A 41 11.96 -17.28 4.02
C PHE A 41 10.90 -16.35 4.63
N PHE A 42 11.14 -15.08 4.49
CA PHE A 42 10.22 -14.03 4.90
C PHE A 42 9.88 -13.10 3.72
N LEU A 43 8.58 -12.87 3.51
CA LEU A 43 8.07 -11.95 2.49
C LEU A 43 7.06 -10.97 3.10
N SER A 44 7.35 -9.68 3.08
CA SER A 44 6.35 -8.65 3.33
C SER A 44 5.88 -8.04 2.01
N ARG A 45 4.57 -7.81 1.90
CA ARG A 45 3.91 -7.07 0.80
C ARG A 45 2.67 -6.37 1.35
N PRO A 46 2.25 -5.27 0.76
CA PRO A 46 1.00 -4.63 1.14
C PRO A 46 -0.20 -5.57 1.05
N ARG A 47 -1.32 -5.17 1.63
CA ARG A 47 -2.59 -5.92 1.51
C ARG A 47 -2.99 -6.07 0.05
N ARG A 48 -3.67 -7.18 -0.29
CA ARG A 48 -4.23 -7.44 -1.63
C ARG A 48 -3.21 -7.70 -2.75
N PHE A 49 -1.96 -8.02 -2.41
CA PHE A 49 -0.90 -8.35 -3.38
C PHE A 49 -0.79 -9.83 -3.73
N GLY A 50 -1.62 -10.71 -3.16
CA GLY A 50 -1.62 -12.14 -3.48
C GLY A 50 -0.72 -13.00 -2.58
N LYS A 51 -0.30 -12.52 -1.39
CA LYS A 51 0.50 -13.29 -0.41
C LYS A 51 -0.15 -14.62 -0.03
N SER A 52 -1.41 -14.59 0.36
CA SER A 52 -2.15 -15.79 0.77
C SER A 52 -2.34 -16.79 -0.39
N LEU A 53 -2.50 -16.28 -1.63
CA LEU A 53 -2.51 -17.13 -2.82
C LEU A 53 -1.15 -17.80 -3.04
N LEU A 54 -0.05 -17.05 -2.88
CA LEU A 54 1.31 -17.59 -2.96
C LEU A 54 1.54 -18.66 -1.89
N THR A 55 1.12 -18.41 -0.64
CA THR A 55 1.19 -19.40 0.45
C THR A 55 0.39 -20.66 0.13
N SER A 56 -0.82 -20.50 -0.44
CA SER A 56 -1.65 -21.62 -0.92
C SER A 56 -1.01 -22.36 -2.10
N THR A 57 -0.26 -21.66 -2.96
CA THR A 57 0.50 -22.28 -4.06
C THR A 57 1.65 -23.12 -3.52
N PHE A 58 2.44 -22.61 -2.55
CA PHE A 58 3.46 -23.40 -1.84
C PHE A 58 2.87 -24.65 -1.18
N ARG A 59 1.72 -24.49 -0.50
CA ARG A 59 1.02 -25.62 0.11
C ARG A 59 0.73 -26.70 -0.91
N SER A 60 0.06 -26.38 -2.02
CA SER A 60 -0.27 -27.35 -3.08
C SER A 60 0.98 -27.97 -3.73
N TYR A 61 2.07 -27.21 -3.86
CA TYR A 61 3.35 -27.72 -4.37
C TYR A 61 3.95 -28.76 -3.42
N PHE A 62 4.04 -28.47 -2.14
CA PHE A 62 4.62 -29.39 -1.15
C PHE A 62 3.70 -30.58 -0.81
N GLU A 63 2.39 -30.45 -1.03
CA GLU A 63 1.45 -31.59 -0.98
C GLU A 63 1.54 -32.50 -2.23
N GLY A 64 2.49 -32.25 -3.16
CA GLY A 64 2.71 -33.07 -4.34
C GLY A 64 1.58 -32.98 -5.39
N ARG A 65 0.73 -31.93 -5.35
CA ARG A 65 -0.47 -31.78 -6.19
C ARG A 65 -0.10 -31.35 -7.62
N ARG A 66 0.69 -32.18 -8.30
CA ARG A 66 1.13 -31.95 -9.70
C ARG A 66 -0.02 -31.61 -10.65
N ASP A 67 -1.20 -32.23 -10.44
CA ASP A 67 -2.40 -32.02 -11.24
C ASP A 67 -2.80 -30.54 -11.35
N LEU A 68 -2.58 -29.75 -10.29
CA LEU A 68 -2.92 -28.32 -10.23
C LEU A 68 -1.94 -27.43 -11.00
N PHE A 69 -0.73 -27.89 -11.25
CA PHE A 69 0.33 -27.12 -11.90
C PHE A 69 0.43 -27.35 -13.41
N LYS A 70 -0.46 -28.15 -13.97
CA LYS A 70 -0.47 -28.44 -15.40
C LYS A 70 -0.58 -27.16 -16.24
N GLY A 71 0.35 -26.98 -17.18
CA GLY A 71 0.42 -25.81 -18.06
C GLY A 71 1.08 -24.59 -17.46
N LEU A 72 1.59 -24.65 -16.21
CA LEU A 72 2.33 -23.58 -15.55
C LEU A 72 3.84 -23.77 -15.71
N ALA A 73 4.62 -22.71 -15.50
CA ALA A 73 6.07 -22.71 -15.69
C ALA A 73 6.77 -23.81 -14.91
N ILE A 74 6.38 -24.02 -13.65
CA ILE A 74 6.98 -25.03 -12.76
C ILE A 74 6.84 -26.48 -13.30
N GLU A 75 5.83 -26.78 -14.13
CA GLU A 75 5.66 -28.14 -14.70
C GLU A 75 6.86 -28.55 -15.55
N ARG A 76 7.59 -27.58 -16.14
CA ARG A 76 8.77 -27.83 -16.96
C ARG A 76 10.06 -27.84 -16.15
N LEU A 77 10.04 -27.29 -14.95
CA LEU A 77 11.19 -27.13 -14.09
C LEU A 77 11.28 -28.24 -13.05
N GLU A 78 10.13 -28.66 -12.50
CA GLU A 78 10.04 -29.65 -11.46
C GLU A 78 9.88 -31.06 -12.02
N THR A 79 10.73 -31.97 -11.57
CA THR A 79 10.73 -33.38 -12.03
C THR A 79 10.29 -34.36 -10.97
N GLU A 80 10.48 -34.06 -9.68
CA GLU A 80 10.33 -35.04 -8.61
C GLU A 80 8.96 -35.02 -7.91
N TRP A 81 8.33 -33.84 -7.81
CA TRP A 81 7.01 -33.66 -7.16
C TRP A 81 6.87 -34.40 -5.83
N THR A 82 7.88 -34.26 -4.98
CA THR A 82 7.92 -34.95 -3.69
C THR A 82 6.84 -34.38 -2.76
N GLU A 83 6.08 -35.30 -2.14
CA GLU A 83 5.07 -34.96 -1.14
C GLU A 83 5.72 -34.77 0.24
N TYR A 84 5.38 -33.69 0.93
CA TYR A 84 5.82 -33.35 2.28
C TYR A 84 4.62 -33.06 3.18
N PRO A 85 4.69 -33.37 4.50
CA PRO A 85 3.68 -32.91 5.45
C PRO A 85 3.73 -31.38 5.57
N VAL A 86 2.56 -30.72 5.47
CA VAL A 86 2.45 -29.25 5.47
C VAL A 86 1.62 -28.80 6.67
N LEU A 87 2.20 -27.97 7.53
CA LEU A 87 1.49 -27.23 8.57
C LEU A 87 1.29 -25.79 8.11
N HIS A 88 0.06 -25.38 7.90
CA HIS A 88 -0.29 -24.05 7.43
C HIS A 88 -1.10 -23.27 8.46
N PHE A 89 -0.53 -22.19 8.98
CA PHE A 89 -1.15 -21.31 9.97
C PHE A 89 -1.48 -19.97 9.33
N SER A 90 -2.76 -19.58 9.31
CA SER A 90 -3.18 -18.22 8.95
C SER A 90 -3.49 -17.45 10.22
N MET A 91 -2.79 -16.35 10.48
CA MET A 91 -2.99 -15.55 11.70
C MET A 91 -4.08 -14.51 11.57
N ALA A 92 -4.74 -14.40 10.39
CA ALA A 92 -5.85 -13.46 10.14
C ALA A 92 -7.22 -13.96 10.61
N GLY A 93 -7.31 -15.10 11.26
CA GLY A 93 -8.57 -15.78 11.58
C GLY A 93 -9.44 -15.15 12.68
N GLY A 94 -9.28 -13.87 13.00
CA GLY A 94 -10.05 -13.12 13.98
C GLY A 94 -9.38 -11.80 14.34
N LYS A 95 -10.03 -11.01 15.21
CA LYS A 95 -9.39 -9.87 15.87
C LYS A 95 -8.77 -10.34 17.17
N HIS A 96 -7.52 -10.01 17.40
CA HIS A 96 -6.77 -10.40 18.59
C HIS A 96 -6.55 -9.18 19.50
N MET A 97 -7.58 -8.83 20.29
CA MET A 97 -7.56 -7.61 21.10
C MET A 97 -6.84 -7.77 22.44
N ASP A 98 -6.48 -9.00 22.82
CA ASP A 98 -5.76 -9.30 24.05
C ASP A 98 -5.01 -10.65 23.95
N LYS A 99 -4.14 -10.91 24.96
CA LYS A 99 -3.33 -12.12 25.06
C LYS A 99 -4.18 -13.39 25.05
N ASP A 100 -5.24 -13.42 25.84
CA ASP A 100 -6.06 -14.63 26.02
C ASP A 100 -6.81 -15.01 24.74
N GLN A 101 -7.22 -14.03 23.95
CA GLN A 101 -7.85 -14.30 22.64
C GLN A 101 -6.86 -14.91 21.66
N LEU A 102 -5.63 -14.40 21.64
CA LEU A 102 -4.57 -14.94 20.79
C LEU A 102 -4.20 -16.36 21.19
N GLU A 103 -4.01 -16.63 22.50
CA GLU A 103 -3.70 -17.96 23.00
C GLU A 103 -4.80 -18.97 22.66
N ARG A 104 -6.08 -18.63 22.90
CA ARG A 104 -7.21 -19.48 22.49
C ARG A 104 -7.27 -19.73 20.99
N TYR A 105 -6.88 -18.75 20.18
CA TYR A 105 -6.80 -18.92 18.73
C TYR A 105 -5.73 -19.95 18.35
N LEU A 106 -4.52 -19.81 18.89
CA LEU A 106 -3.41 -20.74 18.66
C LEU A 106 -3.77 -22.15 19.14
N ASP A 107 -4.37 -22.28 20.33
CA ASP A 107 -4.82 -23.55 20.87
C ASP A 107 -5.77 -24.29 19.94
N ARG A 108 -6.76 -23.57 19.40
CA ARG A 108 -7.70 -24.16 18.44
C ARG A 108 -6.99 -24.60 17.15
N ARG A 109 -6.08 -23.78 16.61
CA ARG A 109 -5.36 -24.12 15.39
C ARG A 109 -4.43 -25.33 15.57
N LEU A 110 -3.79 -25.44 16.71
CA LEU A 110 -2.98 -26.59 17.06
C LEU A 110 -3.82 -27.86 17.23
N ALA A 111 -4.96 -27.74 17.92
CA ALA A 111 -5.87 -28.87 18.15
C ALA A 111 -6.39 -29.47 16.82
N GLU A 112 -6.66 -28.66 15.79
CA GLU A 112 -7.08 -29.13 14.46
C GLU A 112 -6.00 -30.06 13.86
N TYR A 113 -4.72 -29.71 13.96
CA TYR A 113 -3.61 -30.56 13.49
C TYR A 113 -3.34 -31.74 14.40
N GLU A 114 -3.49 -31.59 15.71
CA GLU A 114 -3.35 -32.71 16.66
C GLU A 114 -4.37 -33.82 16.38
N GLU A 115 -5.63 -33.43 16.09
CA GLU A 115 -6.67 -34.38 15.65
C GLU A 115 -6.30 -35.04 14.33
N GLU A 116 -5.88 -34.27 13.32
CA GLU A 116 -5.47 -34.77 12.00
C GLU A 116 -4.31 -35.78 12.11
N TRP A 117 -3.32 -35.48 12.95
CA TRP A 117 -2.13 -36.32 13.14
C TRP A 117 -2.28 -37.37 14.25
N GLY A 118 -3.43 -37.41 14.93
CA GLY A 118 -3.70 -38.37 16.02
C GLY A 118 -2.69 -38.24 17.18
N ILE A 119 -2.51 -37.01 17.63
CA ILE A 119 -1.60 -36.66 18.73
C ILE A 119 -2.48 -36.30 19.94
N ASP A 120 -2.15 -36.90 21.09
CA ASP A 120 -2.72 -36.52 22.38
C ASP A 120 -1.62 -35.91 23.24
N ILE A 121 -1.61 -34.59 23.37
CA ILE A 121 -0.63 -33.87 24.21
C ILE A 121 -1.36 -33.29 25.39
N PRO A 122 -1.17 -33.83 26.61
CA PRO A 122 -1.79 -33.26 27.80
C PRO A 122 -1.24 -31.86 28.10
N ALA A 123 -2.11 -30.87 28.20
CA ALA A 123 -1.91 -29.53 28.78
C ALA A 123 -0.50 -28.93 28.62
N ALA A 124 -0.02 -28.81 27.38
CA ALA A 124 1.27 -28.21 27.07
C ALA A 124 1.09 -26.81 26.46
N ASP A 125 2.11 -25.97 26.56
CA ASP A 125 2.11 -24.64 25.94
C ASP A 125 2.14 -24.75 24.39
N ALA A 126 1.72 -23.69 23.70
CA ALA A 126 1.61 -23.69 22.25
C ALA A 126 2.93 -24.01 21.51
N ASN A 127 4.09 -23.62 22.07
CA ASN A 127 5.40 -23.96 21.53
C ASN A 127 5.70 -25.47 21.63
N ASP A 128 5.43 -26.12 22.78
CA ASP A 128 5.68 -27.56 22.97
C ASP A 128 4.77 -28.36 22.04
N ARG A 129 3.52 -27.93 21.86
CA ARG A 129 2.55 -28.53 20.96
C ARG A 129 3.00 -28.42 19.49
N LEU A 130 3.51 -27.25 19.06
CA LEU A 130 4.05 -27.08 17.71
C LEU A 130 5.28 -27.97 17.49
N SER A 131 6.19 -28.06 18.47
CA SER A 131 7.34 -28.99 18.42
C SER A 131 6.90 -30.44 18.23
N ALA A 132 5.95 -30.89 19.06
CA ALA A 132 5.42 -32.24 18.99
C ALA A 132 4.72 -32.53 17.63
N LEU A 133 3.98 -31.57 17.09
CA LEU A 133 3.38 -31.69 15.75
C LEU A 133 4.44 -31.91 14.68
N ILE A 134 5.49 -31.07 14.65
CA ILE A 134 6.58 -31.18 13.67
C ILE A 134 7.26 -32.54 13.78
N MET A 135 7.65 -32.95 15.00
CA MET A 135 8.34 -34.22 15.22
C MET A 135 7.45 -35.42 14.87
N THR A 136 6.17 -35.39 15.23
CA THR A 136 5.23 -36.49 14.92
C THR A 136 4.98 -36.61 13.44
N ALA A 137 4.77 -35.49 12.73
CA ALA A 137 4.60 -35.49 11.28
C ALA A 137 5.84 -36.04 10.58
N PHE A 138 7.06 -35.64 11.01
CA PHE A 138 8.30 -36.19 10.50
C PHE A 138 8.42 -37.71 10.77
N ASN A 139 8.18 -38.16 11.99
CA ASN A 139 8.33 -39.56 12.36
C ASN A 139 7.32 -40.48 11.66
N LYS A 140 6.08 -39.97 11.38
CA LYS A 140 5.06 -40.77 10.70
C LYS A 140 5.28 -40.85 9.19
N THR A 141 5.86 -39.81 8.56
CA THR A 141 6.03 -39.73 7.12
C THR A 141 7.45 -40.04 6.66
N GLU A 142 8.43 -40.04 7.57
CA GLU A 142 9.87 -40.07 7.26
C GLU A 142 10.29 -38.93 6.30
N ARG A 143 9.49 -37.83 6.26
CA ARG A 143 9.71 -36.65 5.43
C ARG A 143 9.80 -35.41 6.29
N GLN A 144 10.71 -34.50 5.93
CA GLN A 144 10.80 -33.19 6.59
C GLN A 144 9.49 -32.41 6.42
N VAL A 145 9.17 -31.61 7.42
CA VAL A 145 7.91 -30.86 7.52
C VAL A 145 8.06 -29.49 6.88
N VAL A 146 7.01 -29.03 6.21
CA VAL A 146 6.88 -27.67 5.70
C VAL A 146 5.99 -26.87 6.62
N VAL A 147 6.43 -25.69 7.02
CA VAL A 147 5.64 -24.76 7.85
C VAL A 147 5.38 -23.48 7.07
N LEU A 148 4.12 -23.19 6.85
CA LEU A 148 3.66 -21.99 6.15
C LEU A 148 2.88 -21.11 7.13
N VAL A 149 3.26 -19.84 7.25
CA VAL A 149 2.58 -18.87 8.13
C VAL A 149 2.15 -17.67 7.30
N ASP A 150 0.85 -17.51 7.16
CA ASP A 150 0.25 -16.39 6.45
C ASP A 150 -0.23 -15.31 7.44
N GLU A 151 0.02 -14.03 7.09
CA GLU A 151 -0.34 -12.86 7.89
C GLU A 151 0.18 -12.93 9.34
N TYR A 152 1.46 -13.34 9.50
CA TYR A 152 2.09 -13.56 10.81
C TYR A 152 1.97 -12.38 11.78
N ASP A 153 1.85 -11.18 11.26
CA ASP A 153 1.80 -9.90 11.96
C ASP A 153 0.37 -9.42 12.28
N ALA A 154 -0.67 -10.09 11.78
CA ALA A 154 -2.05 -9.67 11.98
C ALA A 154 -2.43 -9.46 13.46
N PRO A 155 -2.06 -10.36 14.41
CA PRO A 155 -2.36 -10.15 15.83
C PRO A 155 -1.70 -8.91 16.42
N LEU A 156 -0.53 -8.51 15.90
CA LEU A 156 0.21 -7.35 16.40
C LEU A 156 -0.31 -6.05 15.78
N LEU A 157 -0.76 -6.10 14.52
CA LEU A 157 -1.37 -4.95 13.86
C LEU A 157 -2.70 -4.55 14.49
N ASP A 158 -3.45 -5.49 15.03
CA ASP A 158 -4.71 -5.20 15.73
C ASP A 158 -4.50 -4.32 16.98
N VAL A 159 -3.32 -4.37 17.59
CA VAL A 159 -2.97 -3.63 18.82
C VAL A 159 -1.74 -2.72 18.68
N VAL A 160 -1.33 -2.41 17.45
CA VAL A 160 -0.10 -1.63 17.19
C VAL A 160 -0.10 -0.24 17.84
N HIS A 161 -1.28 0.31 18.09
CA HIS A 161 -1.50 1.60 18.75
C HIS A 161 -1.65 1.50 20.28
N GLU A 162 -1.68 0.27 20.84
CA GLU A 162 -1.86 0.01 22.27
C GLU A 162 -0.53 -0.39 22.91
N ASP A 163 0.18 0.59 23.47
CA ASP A 163 1.54 0.43 24.01
C ASP A 163 1.64 -0.64 25.13
N GLU A 164 0.56 -0.92 25.86
CA GLU A 164 0.51 -1.93 26.92
C GLU A 164 0.27 -3.36 26.37
N LYS A 165 -0.54 -3.51 25.34
CA LYS A 165 -0.94 -4.82 24.81
C LYS A 165 0.07 -5.37 23.79
N LEU A 166 0.64 -4.51 22.95
CA LEU A 166 1.58 -4.92 21.91
C LEU A 166 2.75 -5.80 22.42
N PRO A 167 3.43 -5.47 23.53
CA PRO A 167 4.47 -6.33 24.08
C PRO A 167 3.98 -7.71 24.54
N LEU A 168 2.74 -7.79 25.05
CA LEU A 168 2.17 -9.05 25.53
C LEU A 168 1.89 -10.01 24.37
N LEU A 169 1.20 -9.52 23.32
CA LEU A 169 0.92 -10.34 22.13
C LEU A 169 2.19 -10.75 21.42
N ARG A 170 3.18 -9.85 21.34
CA ARG A 170 4.48 -10.14 20.77
C ARG A 170 5.19 -11.28 21.48
N ASN A 171 5.15 -11.34 22.82
CA ASN A 171 5.73 -12.42 23.59
C ASN A 171 5.03 -13.76 23.32
N VAL A 172 3.70 -13.78 23.17
CA VAL A 172 2.97 -14.99 22.77
C VAL A 172 3.42 -15.48 21.40
N MET A 173 3.51 -14.58 20.42
CA MET A 173 3.95 -14.93 19.05
C MET A 173 5.41 -15.42 19.04
N ARG A 174 6.29 -14.76 19.79
CA ARG A 174 7.69 -15.19 19.93
C ARG A 174 7.79 -16.61 20.49
N ASN A 175 7.04 -16.89 21.55
CA ASN A 175 6.99 -18.22 22.14
C ASN A 175 6.47 -19.25 21.14
N PHE A 176 5.39 -18.94 20.45
CA PHE A 176 4.80 -19.83 19.43
C PHE A 176 5.76 -20.19 18.28
N TYR A 177 6.59 -19.24 17.81
CA TYR A 177 7.54 -19.50 16.72
C TYR A 177 8.90 -20.05 17.16
N SER A 178 9.22 -20.08 18.47
CA SER A 178 10.51 -20.53 18.99
C SER A 178 10.90 -21.94 18.55
N PRO A 179 9.97 -22.92 18.45
CA PRO A 179 10.30 -24.28 18.03
C PRO A 179 10.85 -24.41 16.62
N LEU A 180 10.58 -23.43 15.75
CA LEU A 180 11.08 -23.49 14.37
C LEU A 180 12.61 -23.53 14.29
N LYS A 181 13.31 -23.03 15.31
CA LYS A 181 14.76 -23.11 15.41
C LYS A 181 15.21 -24.53 15.82
N ASP A 182 14.66 -25.03 16.92
CA ASP A 182 15.10 -26.31 17.50
C ASP A 182 14.67 -27.50 16.64
N CYS A 183 13.58 -27.35 15.89
CA CYS A 183 13.09 -28.32 14.92
C CYS A 183 13.77 -28.24 13.54
N GLU A 184 14.84 -27.45 13.38
CA GLU A 184 15.52 -27.26 12.08
C GLU A 184 15.85 -28.58 11.35
N PRO A 185 16.35 -29.65 11.99
CA PRO A 185 16.64 -30.93 11.33
C PRO A 185 15.42 -31.60 10.71
N TYR A 186 14.23 -31.32 11.25
CA TYR A 186 12.95 -31.88 10.82
C TYR A 186 12.22 -31.02 9.79
N LEU A 187 12.74 -29.81 9.48
CA LEU A 187 12.09 -28.84 8.58
C LEU A 187 12.71 -28.88 7.19
N ARG A 188 11.85 -28.92 6.16
CA ARG A 188 12.20 -28.78 4.75
C ARG A 188 12.17 -27.33 4.30
N PHE A 189 11.13 -26.60 4.73
CA PHE A 189 10.87 -25.23 4.26
C PHE A 189 9.97 -24.51 5.27
N VAL A 190 10.29 -23.26 5.54
CA VAL A 190 9.49 -22.37 6.39
C VAL A 190 9.27 -21.08 5.64
N PHE A 191 8.02 -20.70 5.44
CA PHE A 191 7.67 -19.47 4.75
C PHE A 191 6.74 -18.63 5.62
N LEU A 192 7.15 -17.40 5.89
CA LEU A 192 6.39 -16.46 6.69
C LEU A 192 6.04 -15.25 5.82
N THR A 193 4.77 -14.84 5.83
CA THR A 193 4.34 -13.67 5.10
C THR A 193 3.45 -12.77 5.94
N GLY A 194 3.56 -11.47 5.70
CA GLY A 194 2.82 -10.42 6.40
C GLY A 194 2.81 -9.09 5.65
N ILE A 195 2.31 -8.06 6.30
CA ILE A 195 2.30 -6.69 5.79
C ILE A 195 3.55 -5.97 6.28
N THR A 196 3.77 -5.98 7.60
CA THR A 196 4.82 -5.24 8.27
C THR A 196 6.00 -6.12 8.62
N LYS A 197 7.14 -5.49 8.87
CA LYS A 197 8.28 -6.11 9.51
C LYS A 197 8.20 -5.83 11.01
N PHE A 198 8.00 -6.85 11.80
CA PHE A 198 8.38 -6.80 13.21
C PHE A 198 9.85 -7.24 13.32
N SER A 199 10.59 -6.62 14.24
CA SER A 199 12.02 -6.87 14.34
C SER A 199 12.28 -8.37 14.50
N GLN A 200 13.19 -8.89 13.69
CA GLN A 200 13.69 -10.25 13.83
C GLN A 200 14.15 -10.51 15.27
N MET A 201 14.65 -9.48 15.97
CA MET A 201 15.05 -9.57 17.38
C MET A 201 13.89 -9.67 18.36
N SER A 202 12.64 -9.36 17.95
CA SER A 202 11.50 -9.40 18.88
C SER A 202 10.63 -10.64 18.76
N ILE A 203 10.48 -11.19 17.56
CA ILE A 203 9.68 -12.41 17.30
C ILE A 203 10.56 -13.57 16.84
N PHE A 204 11.53 -13.27 15.98
CA PHE A 204 12.41 -14.26 15.36
C PHE A 204 13.87 -14.15 15.83
N SER A 205 14.10 -13.60 17.04
CA SER A 205 15.46 -13.48 17.60
C SER A 205 16.24 -14.80 17.62
N GLU A 206 15.52 -15.88 17.63
CA GLU A 206 16.04 -17.23 17.60
C GLU A 206 16.37 -17.72 16.17
N LEU A 207 15.70 -17.19 15.13
CA LEU A 207 15.84 -17.59 13.73
C LEU A 207 16.82 -16.67 12.99
N ASN A 208 18.12 -16.81 13.27
CA ASN A 208 19.17 -15.97 12.68
C ASN A 208 19.39 -16.18 11.17
N ASN A 209 18.79 -17.22 10.60
CA ASN A 209 18.97 -17.66 9.22
C ASN A 209 17.75 -17.38 8.31
N ILE A 210 16.83 -16.51 8.72
CA ILE A 210 15.71 -16.10 7.87
C ILE A 210 16.21 -15.26 6.71
N VAL A 211 15.96 -15.73 5.49
CA VAL A 211 16.20 -15.00 4.26
C VAL A 211 15.02 -14.06 3.98
N ASN A 212 15.24 -12.77 4.18
CA ASN A 212 14.24 -11.76 3.83
C ASN A 212 14.30 -11.47 2.33
N VAL A 213 13.26 -11.88 1.61
CA VAL A 213 13.16 -11.70 0.15
C VAL A 213 12.36 -10.45 -0.26
N SER A 214 11.87 -9.66 0.69
CA SER A 214 10.94 -8.55 0.42
C SER A 214 11.53 -7.47 -0.50
N MET A 215 12.85 -7.21 -0.40
CA MET A 215 13.53 -6.20 -1.22
C MET A 215 14.62 -6.82 -2.13
N ARG A 216 14.51 -8.10 -2.42
CA ARG A 216 15.43 -8.75 -3.37
C ARG A 216 14.90 -8.60 -4.79
N ASN A 217 15.79 -8.23 -5.72
CA ASN A 217 15.46 -8.02 -7.13
C ASN A 217 14.87 -9.29 -7.78
N ASP A 218 15.43 -10.46 -7.45
CA ASP A 218 15.01 -11.78 -7.96
C ASP A 218 13.62 -12.21 -7.50
N TYR A 219 13.06 -11.62 -6.43
CA TYR A 219 11.72 -11.90 -5.91
C TYR A 219 10.78 -10.69 -5.94
N ALA A 220 11.16 -9.60 -6.60
CA ALA A 220 10.35 -8.38 -6.60
C ALA A 220 8.98 -8.57 -7.27
N GLY A 221 8.91 -9.40 -8.30
CA GLY A 221 7.68 -9.73 -9.03
C GLY A 221 6.90 -10.93 -8.50
N ILE A 222 7.31 -11.56 -7.39
CA ILE A 222 6.66 -12.77 -6.84
C ILE A 222 5.18 -12.54 -6.44
N CYS A 223 4.86 -11.32 -6.04
CA CYS A 223 3.51 -10.83 -5.78
C CYS A 223 3.25 -9.56 -6.60
N GLY A 224 2.00 -9.31 -6.96
CA GLY A 224 1.65 -8.27 -7.91
C GLY A 224 1.60 -8.82 -9.34
N ILE A 225 1.28 -7.97 -10.30
CA ILE A 225 1.26 -8.31 -11.73
C ILE A 225 2.18 -7.32 -12.44
N THR A 226 3.19 -7.82 -13.16
CA THR A 226 4.09 -6.97 -13.94
C THR A 226 3.43 -6.54 -15.25
N ASN A 227 3.96 -5.51 -15.92
CA ASN A 227 3.45 -5.10 -17.22
C ASN A 227 3.60 -6.22 -18.26
N ASP A 228 4.72 -6.97 -18.24
CA ASP A 228 4.95 -8.09 -19.16
C ASP A 228 3.93 -9.22 -18.95
N GLU A 229 3.58 -9.51 -17.70
CA GLU A 229 2.55 -10.50 -17.37
C GLU A 229 1.15 -10.03 -17.80
N LEU A 230 0.83 -8.74 -17.59
CA LEU A 230 -0.42 -8.15 -18.06
C LEU A 230 -0.55 -8.29 -19.59
N GLU A 231 0.50 -7.95 -20.33
CA GLU A 231 0.47 -7.98 -21.79
C GLU A 231 0.54 -9.40 -22.36
N SER A 232 1.26 -10.32 -21.73
CA SER A 232 1.40 -11.71 -22.22
C SER A 232 0.28 -12.64 -21.77
N GLN A 233 -0.17 -12.55 -20.52
CA GLN A 233 -1.13 -13.49 -19.93
C GLN A 233 -2.56 -12.94 -19.88
N MET A 234 -2.76 -11.60 -19.98
CA MET A 234 -4.06 -10.94 -19.88
C MET A 234 -4.39 -10.05 -21.10
N SER A 235 -3.73 -10.29 -22.24
CA SER A 235 -3.87 -9.46 -23.45
C SER A 235 -5.35 -9.31 -23.89
N ALA A 236 -6.08 -10.43 -23.95
CA ALA A 236 -7.49 -10.42 -24.33
C ALA A 236 -8.39 -9.69 -23.32
N ASP A 237 -8.00 -9.68 -22.04
CA ASP A 237 -8.72 -8.98 -20.98
C ASP A 237 -8.55 -7.47 -21.10
N VAL A 238 -7.33 -7.00 -21.46
CA VAL A 238 -7.05 -5.60 -21.77
C VAL A 238 -7.89 -5.14 -22.97
N ASP A 239 -7.96 -5.93 -24.06
CA ASP A 239 -8.77 -5.59 -25.24
C ASP A 239 -10.27 -5.53 -24.90
N ALA A 240 -10.74 -6.45 -24.07
CA ALA A 240 -12.13 -6.44 -23.62
C ALA A 240 -12.45 -5.23 -22.73
N LEU A 241 -11.51 -4.82 -21.87
CA LEU A 241 -11.66 -3.59 -21.06
C LEU A 241 -11.65 -2.35 -21.94
N ALA A 242 -10.73 -2.26 -22.91
CA ALA A 242 -10.66 -1.15 -23.88
C ALA A 242 -12.00 -0.97 -24.61
N ALA A 243 -12.58 -2.07 -25.11
CA ALA A 243 -13.88 -2.03 -25.77
C ALA A 243 -15.01 -1.53 -24.87
N ARG A 244 -15.02 -1.94 -23.57
CA ARG A 244 -16.03 -1.48 -22.59
C ARG A 244 -15.89 -0.01 -22.25
N LEU A 245 -14.64 0.48 -22.16
CA LEU A 245 -14.34 1.88 -21.86
C LEU A 245 -14.50 2.79 -23.07
N GLY A 246 -14.65 2.23 -24.29
CA GLY A 246 -14.67 3.00 -25.53
C GLY A 246 -13.32 3.67 -25.83
N MET A 247 -12.22 3.06 -25.43
CA MET A 247 -10.84 3.55 -25.55
C MET A 247 -10.01 2.68 -26.49
N THR A 248 -8.88 3.21 -26.96
CA THR A 248 -7.86 2.38 -27.60
C THR A 248 -7.18 1.47 -26.57
N ARG A 249 -6.55 0.39 -27.04
CA ARG A 249 -5.73 -0.48 -26.17
C ARG A 249 -4.62 0.31 -25.46
N GLU A 250 -3.94 1.20 -26.19
CA GLU A 250 -2.84 2.01 -25.69
C GLU A 250 -3.30 2.99 -24.60
N ASP A 251 -4.42 3.69 -24.82
CA ASP A 251 -5.03 4.55 -23.81
C ASP A 251 -5.45 3.75 -22.56
N THR A 252 -5.99 2.55 -22.78
CA THR A 252 -6.40 1.66 -21.67
C THR A 252 -5.20 1.22 -20.83
N LEU A 253 -4.10 0.78 -21.46
CA LEU A 253 -2.86 0.45 -20.75
C LEU A 253 -2.29 1.65 -20.00
N THR A 254 -2.31 2.83 -20.62
CA THR A 254 -1.87 4.07 -19.96
C THR A 254 -2.71 4.38 -18.72
N ARG A 255 -4.04 4.24 -18.82
CA ARG A 255 -4.94 4.43 -17.69
C ARG A 255 -4.76 3.38 -16.60
N LEU A 256 -4.56 2.11 -16.96
CA LEU A 256 -4.29 1.06 -15.99
C LEU A 256 -3.00 1.32 -15.21
N ARG A 257 -1.93 1.77 -15.89
CA ARG A 257 -0.68 2.18 -15.23
C ARG A 257 -0.91 3.33 -14.26
N GLU A 258 -1.59 4.39 -14.71
CA GLU A 258 -1.90 5.54 -13.89
C GLU A 258 -2.67 5.17 -12.61
N TYR A 259 -3.63 4.26 -12.71
CA TYR A 259 -4.53 3.90 -11.60
C TYR A 259 -3.96 2.86 -10.66
N TYR A 260 -3.28 1.79 -11.15
CA TYR A 260 -3.04 0.59 -10.36
C TYR A 260 -1.59 0.09 -10.35
N ASP A 261 -0.74 0.62 -11.23
CA ASP A 261 0.68 0.28 -11.32
C ASP A 261 1.54 1.13 -10.38
N GLY A 262 2.86 0.99 -10.52
CA GLY A 262 3.84 1.86 -9.89
C GLY A 262 4.27 1.43 -8.51
N TYR A 263 3.87 0.26 -8.03
CA TYR A 263 4.49 -0.35 -6.85
C TYR A 263 5.84 -0.96 -7.22
N HIS A 264 6.87 -0.60 -6.46
CA HIS A 264 8.24 -1.00 -6.68
C HIS A 264 8.84 -1.50 -5.38
N PHE A 265 9.40 -2.71 -5.37
CA PHE A 265 9.78 -3.40 -4.13
C PHE A 265 11.28 -3.65 -3.97
N ALA A 266 12.11 -3.35 -4.97
CA ALA A 266 13.56 -3.52 -4.90
C ALA A 266 14.28 -2.45 -5.74
N ALA A 267 15.57 -2.24 -5.51
CA ALA A 267 16.33 -1.18 -6.18
C ALA A 267 16.32 -1.27 -7.73
N GLN A 268 16.31 -2.49 -8.26
CA GLN A 268 16.30 -2.78 -9.70
C GLN A 268 15.24 -3.83 -10.00
N SER A 269 13.98 -3.43 -10.01
CA SER A 269 12.86 -4.34 -10.25
C SER A 269 11.83 -3.70 -11.19
N PRO A 270 10.99 -4.49 -11.86
CA PRO A 270 9.85 -3.92 -12.56
C PRO A 270 8.85 -3.34 -11.55
N ASP A 271 8.08 -2.36 -12.00
CA ASP A 271 6.86 -1.96 -11.31
C ASP A 271 5.81 -3.08 -11.41
N VAL A 272 4.92 -3.13 -10.42
CA VAL A 272 3.83 -4.10 -10.41
C VAL A 272 2.50 -3.42 -10.10
N TYR A 273 1.46 -3.90 -10.79
CA TYR A 273 0.08 -3.56 -10.51
C TYR A 273 -0.40 -4.21 -9.22
N ASN A 274 -1.28 -3.53 -8.49
CA ASN A 274 -2.06 -4.17 -7.45
C ASN A 274 -3.05 -5.18 -8.08
N PRO A 275 -2.92 -6.49 -7.79
CA PRO A 275 -3.76 -7.51 -8.45
C PRO A 275 -5.24 -7.35 -8.15
N PHE A 276 -5.59 -6.97 -6.91
CA PHE A 276 -6.98 -6.82 -6.51
C PHE A 276 -7.68 -5.72 -7.31
N SER A 277 -7.06 -4.54 -7.41
CA SER A 277 -7.63 -3.41 -8.13
C SER A 277 -7.68 -3.65 -9.62
N LEU A 278 -6.60 -4.22 -10.19
CA LEU A 278 -6.55 -4.56 -11.61
C LEU A 278 -7.64 -5.58 -12.00
N LEU A 279 -7.80 -6.67 -11.25
CA LEU A 279 -8.81 -7.70 -11.53
C LEU A 279 -10.23 -7.18 -11.35
N ASN A 280 -10.47 -6.30 -10.37
CA ASN A 280 -11.77 -5.64 -10.21
C ASN A 280 -12.10 -4.74 -11.40
N ALA A 281 -11.14 -3.96 -11.92
CA ALA A 281 -11.33 -3.13 -13.10
C ALA A 281 -11.67 -3.99 -14.33
N MET A 282 -10.96 -5.11 -14.50
CA MET A 282 -11.24 -6.06 -15.59
C MET A 282 -12.64 -6.69 -15.46
N ALA A 283 -13.07 -7.03 -14.25
CA ALA A 283 -14.36 -7.65 -13.98
C ALA A 283 -15.53 -6.67 -14.17
N SER A 284 -15.44 -5.49 -13.56
CA SER A 284 -16.48 -4.47 -13.60
C SER A 284 -16.56 -3.76 -14.96
N GLY A 285 -15.43 -3.65 -15.69
CA GLY A 285 -15.31 -2.89 -16.91
C GLY A 285 -15.23 -1.38 -16.67
N CYS A 286 -14.82 -0.94 -15.50
CA CYS A 286 -14.60 0.46 -15.15
C CYS A 286 -13.35 0.65 -14.28
N LEU A 287 -12.80 1.86 -14.31
CA LEU A 287 -11.67 2.25 -13.45
C LEU A 287 -12.23 2.94 -12.20
N ASP A 288 -11.92 2.41 -11.02
CA ASP A 288 -12.38 2.94 -9.73
C ASP A 288 -11.32 2.71 -8.64
N TYR A 289 -11.58 3.15 -7.41
CA TYR A 289 -10.66 3.08 -6.27
C TYR A 289 -10.95 1.84 -5.40
N TYR A 290 -10.73 0.66 -5.95
CA TYR A 290 -11.13 -0.63 -5.38
C TYR A 290 -10.40 -0.97 -4.08
N TRP A 291 -9.12 -0.62 -3.96
CA TRP A 291 -8.32 -0.94 -2.79
C TRP A 291 -8.87 -0.26 -1.53
N PHE A 292 -9.28 1.00 -1.65
CA PHE A 292 -9.89 1.78 -0.57
C PHE A 292 -11.34 1.40 -0.27
N SER A 293 -12.06 0.77 -1.18
CA SER A 293 -13.44 0.32 -0.96
C SER A 293 -13.56 -0.71 0.17
N THR A 294 -12.45 -1.34 0.56
CA THR A 294 -12.38 -2.32 1.63
C THR A 294 -12.14 -1.72 3.03
N GLY A 295 -12.16 -0.42 3.14
CA GLY A 295 -12.03 0.36 4.37
C GLY A 295 -10.65 1.02 4.52
N THR A 296 -10.65 2.30 4.88
CA THR A 296 -9.44 3.01 5.31
C THR A 296 -9.04 2.46 6.66
N PRO A 297 -7.79 2.07 6.88
CA PRO A 297 -7.35 1.67 8.21
C PRO A 297 -7.45 2.86 9.16
N THR A 298 -8.38 2.81 10.11
CA THR A 298 -8.55 3.86 11.13
C THR A 298 -7.21 4.13 11.84
N TYR A 299 -6.45 3.06 12.10
CA TYR A 299 -5.14 3.15 12.73
C TYR A 299 -4.13 4.02 11.96
N LEU A 300 -4.21 4.08 10.62
CA LEU A 300 -3.31 4.94 9.84
C LEU A 300 -3.51 6.42 10.17
N ILE A 301 -4.78 6.85 10.25
CA ILE A 301 -5.11 8.24 10.60
C ILE A 301 -4.64 8.55 12.02
N GLU A 302 -4.84 7.63 12.96
CA GLU A 302 -4.36 7.74 14.33
C GLU A 302 -2.82 7.86 14.39
N MET A 303 -2.12 7.07 13.58
CA MET A 303 -0.66 7.11 13.51
C MET A 303 -0.13 8.39 12.84
N LEU A 304 -0.78 8.89 11.78
CA LEU A 304 -0.44 10.18 11.17
C LEU A 304 -0.57 11.32 12.21
N ASN A 305 -1.64 11.29 13.00
CA ASN A 305 -1.83 12.25 14.10
C ASN A 305 -0.78 12.09 15.22
N LYS A 306 -0.48 10.85 15.64
CA LYS A 306 0.53 10.55 16.68
C LYS A 306 1.92 11.06 16.28
N TYR A 307 2.29 10.91 15.02
CA TYR A 307 3.59 11.36 14.48
C TYR A 307 3.57 12.81 13.94
N HIS A 308 2.44 13.50 14.05
CA HIS A 308 2.25 14.89 13.55
C HIS A 308 2.61 15.06 12.08
N VAL A 309 2.34 14.06 11.24
CA VAL A 309 2.67 14.08 9.81
C VAL A 309 1.63 14.88 9.05
N MET A 310 2.08 15.88 8.33
CA MET A 310 1.22 16.68 7.44
C MET A 310 0.94 15.92 6.15
N PRO A 311 -0.26 16.05 5.56
CA PRO A 311 -0.60 15.40 4.28
C PRO A 311 0.43 15.63 3.17
N SER A 312 1.01 16.82 3.10
CA SER A 312 2.05 17.20 2.12
C SER A 312 3.41 16.52 2.34
N GLU A 313 3.62 15.92 3.50
CA GLU A 313 4.86 15.19 3.84
C GLU A 313 4.77 13.70 3.50
N ILE A 314 3.60 13.24 3.05
CA ILE A 314 3.39 11.85 2.68
C ILE A 314 3.94 11.62 1.27
N GLY A 315 5.14 11.05 1.19
CA GLY A 315 5.84 10.80 -0.08
C GLY A 315 6.78 11.95 -0.48
N GLY A 316 7.39 11.83 -1.66
CA GLY A 316 8.25 12.86 -2.25
C GLY A 316 9.61 13.08 -1.57
N GLY A 317 10.05 12.19 -0.69
CA GLY A 317 11.32 12.27 0.05
C GLY A 317 12.33 11.21 -0.34
N ASP A 318 13.62 11.54 -0.15
CA ASP A 318 14.70 10.57 -0.18
C ASP A 318 14.89 9.97 1.22
N ALA A 319 15.13 8.66 1.28
CA ALA A 319 15.26 7.93 2.53
C ALA A 319 16.35 6.85 2.42
N ASP A 320 17.08 6.63 3.50
CA ASP A 320 17.92 5.45 3.66
C ASP A 320 17.04 4.21 3.87
N LYS A 321 17.54 3.04 3.44
CA LYS A 321 16.81 1.77 3.60
C LYS A 321 16.40 1.51 5.05
N SER A 322 17.20 1.87 6.03
CA SER A 322 16.90 1.70 7.44
C SER A 322 15.75 2.57 7.94
N GLU A 323 15.40 3.64 7.21
CA GLU A 323 14.31 4.55 7.59
C GLU A 323 12.93 4.04 7.17
N PHE A 324 12.80 3.35 6.04
CA PHE A 324 11.49 2.88 5.54
C PHE A 324 11.32 1.35 5.63
N ASP A 325 12.41 0.59 5.66
CA ASP A 325 12.40 -0.86 5.84
C ASP A 325 12.62 -1.25 7.32
N ALA A 326 12.47 -0.30 8.24
CA ALA A 326 12.61 -0.50 9.67
C ALA A 326 11.46 -1.35 10.25
N PRO A 327 11.76 -2.09 11.34
CA PRO A 327 10.72 -2.75 12.12
C PRO A 327 9.74 -1.76 12.74
N THR A 328 8.44 -2.10 12.71
CA THR A 328 7.37 -1.22 13.20
C THR A 328 7.47 -0.86 14.68
N GLU A 329 8.05 -1.70 15.53
CA GLU A 329 8.24 -1.39 16.94
C GLU A 329 9.44 -0.47 17.24
N ARG A 330 10.23 -0.12 16.24
CA ARG A 330 11.39 0.78 16.35
C ARG A 330 11.25 2.03 15.46
N MET A 331 10.03 2.29 14.99
CA MET A 331 9.77 3.46 14.18
C MET A 331 10.01 4.74 14.96
N THR A 332 10.84 5.61 14.42
CA THR A 332 10.99 7.00 14.84
C THR A 332 10.13 7.93 14.01
N THR A 333 9.71 7.48 12.84
CA THR A 333 8.80 8.14 11.90
C THR A 333 7.73 7.18 11.43
N ILE A 334 6.68 7.65 10.78
CA ILE A 334 5.62 6.79 10.21
C ILE A 334 6.03 6.14 8.88
N THR A 335 7.13 6.55 8.28
CA THR A 335 7.58 6.11 6.95
C THR A 335 7.61 4.59 6.78
N PRO A 336 8.15 3.78 7.74
CA PRO A 336 8.10 2.32 7.64
C PRO A 336 6.69 1.77 7.50
N LEU A 337 5.75 2.29 8.28
CA LEU A 337 4.36 1.86 8.25
C LEU A 337 3.69 2.21 6.92
N LEU A 338 3.91 3.41 6.41
CA LEU A 338 3.38 3.85 5.10
C LEU A 338 3.91 2.99 3.96
N TYR A 339 5.22 2.69 3.95
CA TYR A 339 5.85 1.87 2.92
C TYR A 339 5.36 0.42 2.97
N GLN A 340 5.42 -0.22 4.12
CA GLN A 340 5.06 -1.62 4.29
C GLN A 340 3.57 -1.86 4.07
N SER A 341 2.72 -0.88 4.42
CA SER A 341 1.28 -0.93 4.15
C SER A 341 0.90 -0.57 2.71
N GLY A 342 1.83 -0.02 1.90
CA GLY A 342 1.62 0.28 0.49
C GLY A 342 1.02 1.64 0.18
N TYR A 343 1.08 2.59 1.12
CA TYR A 343 0.69 3.98 0.85
C TYR A 343 1.77 4.77 0.13
N ILE A 344 3.03 4.41 0.37
CA ILE A 344 4.18 4.88 -0.40
C ILE A 344 4.98 3.69 -0.91
N THR A 345 5.81 3.92 -1.91
CA THR A 345 6.65 2.91 -2.55
C THR A 345 7.96 3.53 -3.01
N ILE A 346 8.91 2.71 -3.43
CA ILE A 346 10.14 3.17 -4.08
C ILE A 346 9.78 3.74 -5.46
N LYS A 347 10.28 4.93 -5.80
CA LYS A 347 10.18 5.57 -7.11
C LYS A 347 11.54 5.80 -7.78
N GLY A 348 12.61 5.46 -7.09
CA GLY A 348 13.97 5.53 -7.61
C GLY A 348 14.97 5.11 -6.56
N TYR A 349 16.15 4.75 -7.04
CA TYR A 349 17.30 4.43 -6.21
C TYR A 349 18.54 5.09 -6.82
N ASP A 350 19.29 5.79 -6.01
CA ASP A 350 20.54 6.41 -6.39
C ASP A 350 21.72 5.57 -5.83
N PRO A 351 22.48 4.88 -6.69
CA PRO A 351 23.59 4.04 -6.25
C PRO A 351 24.80 4.83 -5.74
N GLU A 352 24.91 6.15 -6.01
CA GLU A 352 26.01 6.96 -5.52
C GLU A 352 25.83 7.36 -4.07
N THR A 353 24.58 7.61 -3.67
CA THR A 353 24.22 8.03 -2.30
C THR A 353 23.62 6.91 -1.46
N ASP A 354 23.27 5.76 -2.07
CA ASP A 354 22.52 4.65 -1.48
C ASP A 354 21.12 5.08 -0.94
N LEU A 355 20.55 6.15 -1.55
CA LEU A 355 19.25 6.67 -1.15
C LEU A 355 18.14 6.19 -2.08
N TYR A 356 16.98 5.97 -1.49
CA TYR A 356 15.74 5.60 -2.18
C TYR A 356 14.80 6.79 -2.19
N ARG A 357 14.30 7.15 -3.36
CA ARG A 357 13.22 8.13 -3.47
C ARG A 357 11.89 7.41 -3.24
N LEU A 358 11.12 7.88 -2.27
CA LEU A 358 9.82 7.33 -1.91
C LEU A 358 8.70 8.28 -2.34
N ASP A 359 7.61 7.73 -2.89
CA ASP A 359 6.40 8.51 -3.20
C ASP A 359 5.16 7.59 -3.23
N ILE A 360 3.99 8.21 -3.35
CA ILE A 360 2.71 7.51 -3.50
C ILE A 360 2.73 6.70 -4.82
N PRO A 361 2.35 5.41 -4.80
CA PRO A 361 2.51 4.53 -5.95
C PRO A 361 1.73 4.99 -7.19
N ASN A 362 0.46 5.35 -7.02
CA ASN A 362 -0.44 5.61 -8.13
C ASN A 362 -1.64 6.48 -7.71
N LYS A 363 -2.51 6.73 -8.69
CA LYS A 363 -3.70 7.55 -8.54
C LYS A 363 -4.72 6.98 -7.56
N GLU A 364 -4.93 5.66 -7.56
CA GLU A 364 -5.86 5.01 -6.65
C GLU A 364 -5.48 5.33 -5.19
N ILE A 365 -4.21 5.14 -4.85
CA ILE A 365 -3.71 5.37 -3.50
C ILE A 365 -3.74 6.86 -3.16
N ARG A 366 -3.31 7.72 -4.07
CA ARG A 366 -3.32 9.18 -3.87
C ARG A 366 -4.72 9.69 -3.54
N VAL A 367 -5.68 9.41 -4.42
CA VAL A 367 -7.05 9.89 -4.25
C VAL A 367 -7.73 9.27 -3.03
N GLY A 368 -7.54 7.97 -2.82
CA GLY A 368 -8.12 7.27 -1.67
C GLY A 368 -7.57 7.77 -0.34
N LEU A 369 -6.26 7.95 -0.22
CA LEU A 369 -5.60 8.46 0.98
C LEU A 369 -6.12 9.87 1.33
N TYR A 370 -6.06 10.80 0.39
CA TYR A 370 -6.49 12.18 0.67
C TYR A 370 -8.00 12.30 0.90
N ARG A 371 -8.84 11.49 0.25
CA ARG A 371 -10.27 11.39 0.61
C ARG A 371 -10.49 10.94 2.04
N SER A 372 -9.64 10.05 2.53
CA SER A 372 -9.72 9.56 3.91
C SER A 372 -9.25 10.59 4.93
N LEU A 373 -8.32 11.47 4.54
CA LEU A 373 -7.83 12.56 5.39
C LEU A 373 -8.75 13.80 5.38
N LEU A 374 -9.54 13.96 4.32
CA LEU A 374 -10.39 15.14 4.14
C LEU A 374 -11.28 15.47 5.37
N PRO A 375 -11.94 14.49 6.05
CA PRO A 375 -12.75 14.78 7.24
C PRO A 375 -11.98 15.42 8.40
N ASN A 376 -10.67 15.25 8.48
CA ASN A 376 -9.84 15.83 9.52
C ASN A 376 -9.59 17.34 9.31
N TYR A 377 -9.75 17.82 8.08
CA TYR A 377 -9.53 19.21 7.69
C TYR A 377 -10.83 19.96 7.42
N ILE A 378 -11.87 19.24 7.03
CA ILE A 378 -13.16 19.82 6.67
C ILE A 378 -14.23 18.98 7.37
N GLY A 379 -14.93 19.54 8.36
CA GLY A 379 -15.92 18.85 9.16
C GLY A 379 -16.94 18.02 8.33
N MET A 380 -17.42 16.94 8.91
CA MET A 380 -18.11 15.83 8.25
C MET A 380 -19.39 16.21 7.50
N ASN A 381 -19.30 16.28 6.16
CA ASN A 381 -20.39 15.98 5.22
C ASN A 381 -19.79 15.42 3.92
N THR A 382 -19.29 14.20 3.97
CA THR A 382 -18.47 13.55 2.93
C THR A 382 -19.11 13.48 1.55
N VAL A 383 -20.44 13.27 1.46
CA VAL A 383 -21.14 13.12 0.16
C VAL A 383 -21.20 14.45 -0.60
N LYS A 384 -21.54 15.55 0.06
CA LYS A 384 -21.55 16.89 -0.56
C LYS A 384 -20.12 17.33 -0.91
N GLY A 385 -19.14 17.02 -0.06
CA GLY A 385 -17.74 17.32 -0.31
C GLY A 385 -17.21 16.70 -1.60
N THR A 386 -17.40 15.41 -1.79
CA THR A 386 -16.93 14.68 -2.99
C THR A 386 -17.54 15.23 -4.28
N THR A 387 -18.84 15.55 -4.27
CA THR A 387 -19.52 16.14 -5.44
C THR A 387 -18.99 17.54 -5.74
N THR A 388 -18.76 18.37 -4.73
CA THR A 388 -18.23 19.73 -4.90
C THR A 388 -16.80 19.68 -5.45
N ILE A 389 -15.95 18.81 -4.89
CA ILE A 389 -14.59 18.59 -5.36
C ILE A 389 -14.59 18.16 -6.84
N ALA A 390 -15.45 17.23 -7.25
CA ALA A 390 -15.54 16.80 -8.65
C ALA A 390 -15.93 17.94 -9.61
N LYS A 391 -16.85 18.82 -9.18
CA LYS A 391 -17.23 20.02 -9.96
C LYS A 391 -16.08 21.04 -10.05
N MET A 392 -15.35 21.25 -8.94
CA MET A 392 -14.16 22.11 -8.93
C MET A 392 -13.10 21.58 -9.91
N SER A 393 -12.87 20.25 -9.95
CA SER A 393 -11.97 19.64 -10.93
C SER A 393 -12.33 20.00 -12.37
N ALA A 394 -13.63 19.97 -12.70
CA ALA A 394 -14.09 20.33 -14.04
C ALA A 394 -13.81 21.81 -14.39
N LEU A 395 -13.94 22.72 -13.44
CA LEU A 395 -13.63 24.15 -13.62
C LEU A 395 -12.13 24.36 -13.81
N ILE A 396 -11.29 23.78 -12.96
CA ILE A 396 -9.83 23.90 -13.03
C ILE A 396 -9.30 23.35 -14.38
N ARG A 397 -9.81 22.20 -14.85
CA ARG A 397 -9.44 21.65 -16.17
C ARG A 397 -9.81 22.56 -17.35
N ARG A 398 -10.80 23.44 -17.19
CA ARG A 398 -11.20 24.43 -18.18
C ARG A 398 -10.45 25.77 -18.05
N GLY A 399 -9.54 25.86 -17.06
CA GLY A 399 -8.83 27.10 -16.75
C GLY A 399 -9.64 28.10 -15.92
N ASP A 400 -10.82 27.72 -15.41
CA ASP A 400 -11.67 28.58 -14.60
C ASP A 400 -11.33 28.45 -13.11
N MET A 401 -10.20 29.01 -12.70
CA MET A 401 -9.75 29.00 -11.30
C MET A 401 -10.66 29.88 -10.43
N ASP A 402 -11.14 31.00 -10.96
CA ASP A 402 -12.05 31.90 -10.24
C ASP A 402 -13.35 31.19 -9.86
N GLY A 403 -13.96 30.47 -10.80
CA GLY A 403 -15.13 29.64 -10.55
C GLY A 403 -14.87 28.52 -9.55
N ALA A 404 -13.69 27.91 -9.59
CA ALA A 404 -13.29 26.87 -8.63
C ALA A 404 -13.16 27.44 -7.20
N LEU A 405 -12.54 28.62 -7.03
CA LEU A 405 -12.41 29.28 -5.73
C LEU A 405 -13.75 29.77 -5.17
N LYS A 406 -14.66 30.28 -6.01
CA LYS A 406 -16.04 30.59 -5.59
C LYS A 406 -16.77 29.36 -5.07
N MET A 407 -16.58 28.23 -5.74
CA MET A 407 -17.19 26.96 -5.29
C MET A 407 -16.57 26.46 -3.99
N LEU A 408 -15.25 26.61 -3.82
CA LEU A 408 -14.56 26.28 -2.57
C LEU A 408 -15.07 27.16 -1.43
N GLN A 409 -15.15 28.48 -1.62
CA GLN A 409 -15.70 29.43 -0.65
C GLN A 409 -17.12 29.03 -0.19
N ALA A 410 -18.00 28.73 -1.18
CA ALA A 410 -19.37 28.31 -0.89
C ALA A 410 -19.41 26.97 -0.13
N TYR A 411 -18.49 26.06 -0.44
CA TYR A 411 -18.38 24.80 0.27
C TYR A 411 -17.90 24.98 1.71
N LEU A 412 -16.84 25.77 1.94
CA LEU A 412 -16.33 26.06 3.28
C LEU A 412 -17.39 26.73 4.18
N ALA A 413 -18.25 27.58 3.60
CA ALA A 413 -19.39 28.17 4.34
C ALA A 413 -20.40 27.13 4.86
N THR A 414 -20.38 25.90 4.37
CA THR A 414 -21.25 24.81 4.84
C THR A 414 -20.60 23.91 5.89
N VAL A 415 -19.29 24.11 6.16
CA VAL A 415 -18.51 23.28 7.08
C VAL A 415 -18.69 23.77 8.50
N PRO A 416 -19.03 22.90 9.48
CA PRO A 416 -19.07 23.28 10.89
C PRO A 416 -17.67 23.64 11.40
N TYR A 417 -17.63 24.51 12.39
CA TYR A 417 -16.40 24.95 13.08
C TYR A 417 -15.52 23.76 13.52
N CYS A 418 -14.24 23.79 13.15
CA CYS A 418 -13.21 22.87 13.63
C CYS A 418 -12.21 23.67 14.48
N SER A 419 -11.96 23.24 15.70
CA SER A 419 -11.16 23.95 16.72
C SER A 419 -9.66 24.15 16.41
N ASN A 420 -9.15 23.69 15.26
CA ASN A 420 -7.72 23.76 14.89
C ASN A 420 -7.43 24.68 13.69
N ALA A 421 -8.36 25.57 13.31
CA ALA A 421 -8.31 26.35 12.07
C ALA A 421 -7.54 27.68 12.17
N ASP A 422 -6.69 27.89 13.17
CA ASP A 422 -6.15 29.21 13.50
C ASP A 422 -4.77 29.52 12.88
N SER A 423 -4.30 28.71 11.91
CA SER A 423 -3.00 28.89 11.27
C SER A 423 -3.06 28.86 9.74
N GLU A 424 -2.20 29.66 9.09
CA GLU A 424 -1.99 29.65 7.65
C GLU A 424 -1.64 28.24 7.14
N GLY A 425 -0.84 27.48 7.90
CA GLY A 425 -0.49 26.11 7.61
C GLY A 425 -1.70 25.15 7.57
N HIS A 426 -2.72 25.34 8.41
CA HIS A 426 -3.94 24.54 8.36
C HIS A 426 -4.67 24.70 7.00
N TYR A 427 -4.86 25.94 6.55
CA TYR A 427 -5.52 26.22 5.27
C TYR A 427 -4.69 25.73 4.08
N GLN A 428 -3.37 25.81 4.16
CA GLN A 428 -2.46 25.26 3.17
C GLN A 428 -2.64 23.73 3.05
N GLN A 429 -2.63 23.01 4.17
CA GLN A 429 -2.83 21.54 4.17
C GLN A 429 -4.24 21.16 3.71
N MET A 430 -5.27 21.88 4.10
CA MET A 430 -6.63 21.69 3.63
C MET A 430 -6.72 21.82 2.11
N MET A 431 -6.15 22.88 1.53
CA MET A 431 -6.11 23.07 0.09
C MET A 431 -5.28 21.99 -0.61
N TYR A 432 -4.16 21.61 -0.02
CA TYR A 432 -3.34 20.51 -0.53
C TYR A 432 -4.14 19.20 -0.64
N VAL A 433 -4.87 18.83 0.41
CA VAL A 433 -5.74 17.63 0.41
C VAL A 433 -6.81 17.74 -0.67
N ILE A 434 -7.51 18.87 -0.77
CA ILE A 434 -8.57 19.09 -1.75
C ILE A 434 -8.02 18.96 -3.18
N PHE A 435 -6.94 19.67 -3.50
CA PHE A 435 -6.38 19.65 -4.86
C PHE A 435 -5.71 18.31 -5.21
N SER A 436 -5.15 17.60 -4.24
CA SER A 436 -4.61 16.25 -4.45
C SER A 436 -5.69 15.22 -4.82
N ILE A 437 -6.91 15.40 -4.31
CA ILE A 437 -8.07 14.57 -4.71
C ILE A 437 -8.50 14.87 -6.16
N LEU A 438 -8.26 16.08 -6.67
CA LEU A 438 -8.67 16.50 -8.01
C LEU A 438 -7.82 15.90 -9.14
N ASP A 439 -6.90 15.01 -8.83
CA ASP A 439 -6.02 14.36 -9.80
C ASP A 439 -5.01 15.33 -10.47
N ASN A 440 -4.62 16.33 -9.73
CA ASN A 440 -3.60 17.27 -10.14
C ASN A 440 -2.34 17.03 -9.31
N TYR A 441 -1.20 17.34 -9.91
CA TYR A 441 0.06 17.33 -9.17
C TYR A 441 0.16 18.60 -8.32
N VAL A 442 0.27 18.42 -7.02
CA VAL A 442 0.30 19.52 -6.04
C VAL A 442 1.58 19.44 -5.24
N ASP A 443 2.35 20.52 -5.24
CA ASP A 443 3.50 20.71 -4.35
C ASP A 443 3.20 21.83 -3.37
N VAL A 444 3.68 21.72 -2.14
CA VAL A 444 3.65 22.80 -1.16
C VAL A 444 5.08 23.25 -0.82
N GLU A 445 5.19 24.48 -0.31
CA GLU A 445 6.46 25.01 0.18
C GLU A 445 7.59 24.99 -0.87
N VAL A 446 7.24 25.21 -2.16
CA VAL A 446 8.17 25.07 -3.28
C VAL A 446 9.20 26.18 -3.24
N ARG A 447 10.47 25.83 -3.05
CA ARG A 447 11.60 26.80 -3.01
C ARG A 447 11.82 27.39 -4.40
N THR A 448 11.99 28.71 -4.46
CA THR A 448 12.43 29.46 -5.63
C THR A 448 13.72 30.21 -5.30
N PRO A 449 14.44 30.81 -6.27
CA PRO A 449 15.64 31.59 -5.97
C PRO A 449 15.44 32.73 -4.97
N HIS A 450 14.22 33.28 -4.90
CA HIS A 450 13.89 34.46 -4.11
C HIS A 450 12.97 34.19 -2.92
N GLY A 451 12.62 32.91 -2.69
CA GLY A 451 11.75 32.56 -1.56
C GLY A 451 11.08 31.21 -1.74
N ARG A 452 9.88 31.07 -1.17
CA ARG A 452 9.13 29.82 -1.16
C ARG A 452 7.67 30.11 -1.48
N VAL A 453 7.13 29.40 -2.48
CA VAL A 453 5.72 29.45 -2.87
C VAL A 453 4.95 28.53 -1.95
N ASP A 454 3.83 28.97 -1.40
CA ASP A 454 3.03 28.18 -0.47
C ASP A 454 2.50 26.91 -1.13
N MET A 455 2.02 27.01 -2.38
CA MET A 455 1.53 25.84 -3.11
C MET A 455 1.64 26.03 -4.63
N VAL A 456 1.98 24.95 -5.34
CA VAL A 456 2.01 24.89 -6.80
C VAL A 456 1.08 23.77 -7.27
N LEU A 457 0.11 24.12 -8.09
CA LEU A 457 -0.83 23.18 -8.71
C LEU A 457 -0.50 23.06 -10.19
N ARG A 458 -0.14 21.85 -10.65
CA ARG A 458 0.10 21.56 -12.07
C ARG A 458 -1.06 20.79 -12.65
N THR A 459 -1.60 21.31 -13.73
CA THR A 459 -2.63 20.65 -14.54
C THR A 459 -2.06 20.31 -15.92
N ALA A 460 -2.83 19.64 -16.76
CA ALA A 460 -2.44 19.39 -18.14
C ALA A 460 -2.32 20.68 -18.98
N THR A 461 -2.91 21.80 -18.54
CA THR A 461 -3.03 23.04 -19.31
C THR A 461 -2.37 24.25 -18.67
N HIS A 462 -2.21 24.28 -17.34
CA HIS A 462 -1.72 25.43 -16.61
C HIS A 462 -0.88 25.02 -15.40
N ILE A 463 -0.04 25.96 -14.94
CA ILE A 463 0.60 25.94 -13.62
C ILE A 463 0.04 27.09 -12.80
N TYR A 464 -0.56 26.78 -11.65
CA TYR A 464 -1.08 27.78 -10.71
C TYR A 464 -0.14 27.91 -9.53
N LEU A 465 0.27 29.15 -9.21
CA LEU A 465 1.11 29.48 -8.07
C LEU A 465 0.25 30.17 -7.01
N PHE A 466 0.11 29.51 -5.86
CA PHE A 466 -0.72 30.03 -4.78
C PHE A 466 0.14 30.64 -3.69
N GLU A 467 -0.28 31.82 -3.24
CA GLU A 467 0.19 32.46 -2.01
C GLU A 467 -1.01 32.68 -1.11
N LEU A 468 -0.91 32.22 0.12
CA LEU A 468 -1.99 32.27 1.12
C LEU A 468 -1.70 33.35 2.15
N LYS A 469 -2.73 34.06 2.57
CA LYS A 469 -2.65 35.01 3.67
C LYS A 469 -3.80 34.79 4.64
N LEU A 470 -3.53 35.10 5.89
CA LEU A 470 -4.49 34.97 6.98
C LEU A 470 -4.81 36.37 7.54
N ASN A 471 -6.10 36.71 7.57
CA ASN A 471 -6.58 38.02 8.09
C ASN A 471 -5.91 39.23 7.41
N ARG A 472 -5.65 39.17 6.11
CA ARG A 472 -5.08 40.25 5.28
C ARG A 472 -5.96 40.53 4.06
N ASP A 473 -5.35 40.67 2.89
CA ASP A 473 -6.02 40.78 1.59
C ASP A 473 -5.28 40.00 0.50
N ALA A 474 -5.97 39.67 -0.59
CA ALA A 474 -5.40 38.97 -1.72
C ALA A 474 -4.31 39.79 -2.43
N ALA A 475 -4.41 41.11 -2.43
CA ALA A 475 -3.40 42.01 -2.98
C ALA A 475 -2.05 41.89 -2.25
N THR A 476 -2.05 41.60 -0.94
CA THR A 476 -0.83 41.33 -0.16
C THR A 476 -0.19 40.01 -0.62
N ALA A 477 -0.96 38.97 -0.88
CA ALA A 477 -0.46 37.70 -1.44
C ALA A 477 0.14 37.93 -2.83
N MET A 478 -0.57 38.63 -3.72
CA MET A 478 -0.09 38.93 -5.07
C MET A 478 1.19 39.76 -5.08
N ARG A 479 1.30 40.78 -4.20
CA ARG A 479 2.55 41.54 -4.04
C ARG A 479 3.73 40.66 -3.61
N GLN A 480 3.50 39.65 -2.80
CA GLN A 480 4.56 38.70 -2.42
C GLN A 480 5.02 37.85 -3.59
N ILE A 481 4.08 37.34 -4.42
CA ILE A 481 4.41 36.59 -5.65
C ILE A 481 5.28 37.46 -6.57
N ASP A 482 4.89 38.73 -6.78
CA ASP A 482 5.59 39.67 -7.65
C ASP A 482 6.98 40.01 -7.12
N LEU A 483 7.10 40.35 -5.83
CA LEU A 483 8.38 40.70 -5.16
C LEU A 483 9.36 39.53 -5.14
N LYS A 484 8.89 38.31 -5.08
CA LYS A 484 9.70 37.09 -5.03
C LYS A 484 9.89 36.44 -6.41
N GLU A 485 9.32 37.02 -7.46
CA GLU A 485 9.45 36.59 -8.85
C GLU A 485 9.21 35.06 -9.03
N TYR A 486 8.28 34.50 -8.27
CA TYR A 486 7.98 33.05 -8.26
C TYR A 486 7.73 32.45 -9.64
N PRO A 487 7.04 33.12 -10.60
CA PRO A 487 6.79 32.57 -11.92
C PRO A 487 8.04 32.23 -12.73
N GLN A 488 9.18 32.92 -12.51
CA GLN A 488 10.41 32.70 -13.29
C GLN A 488 10.87 31.25 -13.30
N ARG A 489 10.75 30.55 -12.16
CA ARG A 489 11.11 29.13 -12.04
C ARG A 489 10.33 28.23 -13.01
N PHE A 490 9.11 28.61 -13.35
CA PHE A 490 8.17 27.78 -14.10
C PHE A 490 8.03 28.16 -15.57
N MET A 491 8.64 29.24 -16.02
CA MET A 491 8.56 29.74 -17.41
C MET A 491 9.06 28.72 -18.44
N LEU A 492 10.02 27.86 -18.09
CA LEU A 492 10.56 26.84 -18.98
C LEU A 492 9.68 25.58 -19.10
N SER A 493 8.56 25.52 -18.37
CA SER A 493 7.67 24.36 -18.39
C SER A 493 6.85 24.20 -19.69
N GLY A 494 6.77 25.27 -20.50
CA GLY A 494 5.93 25.30 -21.70
C GLY A 494 4.44 25.46 -21.44
N LEU A 495 4.01 25.56 -20.17
CA LEU A 495 2.62 25.78 -19.77
C LEU A 495 2.40 27.24 -19.30
N PRO A 496 1.22 27.82 -19.53
CA PRO A 496 0.83 29.09 -18.93
C PRO A 496 0.93 29.04 -17.41
N VAL A 497 1.51 30.08 -16.82
CA VAL A 497 1.65 30.23 -15.36
C VAL A 497 0.64 31.27 -14.88
N VAL A 498 -0.15 30.93 -13.87
CA VAL A 498 -1.20 31.75 -13.30
C VAL A 498 -0.91 31.97 -11.81
N ASN A 499 -0.87 33.23 -11.39
CA ASN A 499 -0.70 33.61 -10.00
C ASN A 499 -2.05 33.68 -9.31
N VAL A 500 -2.14 33.14 -8.11
CA VAL A 500 -3.36 33.06 -7.30
C VAL A 500 -3.05 33.50 -5.87
N GLY A 501 -3.50 34.69 -5.50
CA GLY A 501 -3.44 35.18 -4.13
C GLY A 501 -4.75 34.92 -3.40
N ILE A 502 -4.70 34.34 -2.20
CA ILE A 502 -5.90 33.99 -1.41
C ILE A 502 -5.77 34.54 0.00
N ASN A 503 -6.83 35.15 0.52
CA ASN A 503 -6.96 35.50 1.92
C ASN A 503 -8.00 34.66 2.64
N PHE A 504 -7.60 34.04 3.74
CA PHE A 504 -8.48 33.37 4.68
C PHE A 504 -8.75 34.27 5.89
N ASP A 505 -9.98 34.23 6.37
CA ASP A 505 -10.41 34.90 7.60
C ASP A 505 -10.63 33.87 8.70
N VAL A 506 -9.92 34.02 9.81
CA VAL A 506 -9.96 33.06 10.94
C VAL A 506 -11.32 33.07 11.63
N GLU A 507 -11.94 34.24 11.79
CA GLU A 507 -13.24 34.33 12.46
C GLU A 507 -14.36 33.74 11.63
N ARG A 508 -14.28 33.88 10.29
CA ARG A 508 -15.26 33.34 9.35
C ARG A 508 -14.96 31.91 8.91
N HIS A 509 -13.77 31.39 9.21
CA HIS A 509 -13.27 30.09 8.77
C HIS A 509 -13.44 29.87 7.26
N ASN A 510 -13.20 30.92 6.46
CA ASN A 510 -13.50 30.88 5.04
C ASN A 510 -12.57 31.80 4.22
N ILE A 511 -12.56 31.57 2.92
CA ILE A 511 -11.96 32.50 1.95
C ILE A 511 -12.82 33.77 1.92
N THR A 512 -12.19 34.91 2.11
CA THR A 512 -12.88 36.22 2.05
C THR A 512 -12.53 37.01 0.81
N ASP A 513 -11.34 36.80 0.26
CA ASP A 513 -10.82 37.54 -0.88
C ASP A 513 -9.82 36.69 -1.66
N TRP A 514 -9.79 36.81 -2.98
CA TRP A 514 -8.79 36.21 -3.85
C TRP A 514 -8.58 36.99 -5.13
N GLU A 515 -7.42 36.87 -5.74
CA GLU A 515 -7.04 37.43 -7.02
C GLU A 515 -6.39 36.37 -7.90
N VAL A 516 -6.82 36.25 -9.15
CA VAL A 516 -6.27 35.33 -10.18
C VAL A 516 -5.73 36.17 -11.32
N ARG A 517 -4.43 36.00 -11.67
CA ARG A 517 -3.77 36.81 -12.69
C ARG A 517 -2.75 35.99 -13.48
N ASP A 518 -2.77 36.10 -14.80
CA ASP A 518 -1.73 35.51 -15.64
C ASP A 518 -0.35 36.12 -15.32
N ALA A 519 0.68 35.27 -15.19
CA ALA A 519 2.04 35.73 -14.82
C ALA A 519 2.70 36.63 -15.87
N GLY A 520 2.19 36.67 -17.13
CA GLY A 520 2.63 37.54 -18.20
C GLY A 520 2.03 38.94 -18.19
N THR A 521 1.01 39.21 -17.38
CA THR A 521 0.38 40.51 -17.22
C THR A 521 0.93 41.22 -16.02
N ALA A 522 1.83 42.21 -16.22
CA ALA A 522 2.27 43.10 -15.15
C ALA A 522 1.08 43.82 -14.53
N ALA A 523 1.10 44.03 -13.19
CA ALA A 523 0.13 44.91 -12.55
C ALA A 523 0.24 46.32 -13.17
N GLN A 524 -0.86 46.80 -13.75
CA GLN A 524 -0.97 48.20 -14.17
C GLN A 524 -1.15 49.12 -12.96
#